data_446f3261be71f5689ae9f26c1cb58f6f
#
_entry.id   446f3261be71f5689ae9f26c1cb58f6f
#
_cell.length_a   1.000
_cell.length_b   1.000
_cell.length_c   1.000
_cell.angle_alpha   90.00
_cell.angle_beta   90.00
_cell.angle_gamma   90.00
#
_symmetry.space_group_name_H-M   'P 1'
#
loop_
_entity.id
_entity.type
_entity.pdbx_description
1 polymer ?
#
loop_
_entity_poly.entity_id
_entity_poly.type
_entity_poly.pdbx_seq_one_letter_code
_entity_poly.pdbx_strand_id
1 'polypeptide(L)'
;LPGGKSSHHLLPNAATDWSAVETIDDQNKPMHSTMNIYIGSQTKPNTNIVAYSNYPPHFKFELPMSPGKGVIMAEDNNKGFWLVHTAKYFPNLALAIRDLFSNEKTTKEAAAFLCMSYSDVNLRAIAKIIDYEQPIVFFAQKSATVQAFYDSSEIQKLVNGLHKYQPTASASGDGIATLTPPGTVKIFASAPVGYSSDIYLNYIVKIMKKSFQVYTPGTTTTVLRRSCVGTLKVENVL
;
A
#
# COMPACT_ATOMS: atom_id res chain seq x y z
N LEU A 1 -14.06 -10.97 -12.43
CA LEU A 1 -14.39 -12.40 -12.37
C LEU A 1 -13.13 -13.16 -11.94
N PRO A 2 -13.23 -14.13 -11.02
CA PRO A 2 -12.08 -14.93 -10.63
C PRO A 2 -11.49 -15.65 -11.84
N GLY A 3 -10.19 -15.60 -12.00
CA GLY A 3 -9.48 -16.29 -13.07
C GLY A 3 -9.29 -15.50 -14.37
N GLY A 4 -9.46 -14.19 -14.35
CA GLY A 4 -9.30 -13.37 -15.54
C GLY A 4 -8.52 -12.07 -15.32
N LYS A 5 -8.20 -11.41 -16.42
CA LYS A 5 -7.60 -10.07 -16.45
C LYS A 5 -8.66 -8.96 -16.66
N SER A 6 -9.95 -9.30 -16.60
CA SER A 6 -11.03 -8.34 -16.74
C SER A 6 -11.05 -7.35 -15.58
N SER A 7 -11.11 -6.07 -15.89
CA SER A 7 -11.02 -4.99 -14.91
C SER A 7 -11.96 -3.84 -15.26
N HIS A 8 -12.22 -3.03 -14.24
CA HIS A 8 -12.80 -1.70 -14.38
C HIS A 8 -11.86 -0.70 -13.72
N HIS A 9 -11.85 0.52 -14.20
CA HIS A 9 -11.10 1.59 -13.57
C HIS A 9 -11.94 2.86 -13.40
N LEU A 10 -11.51 3.69 -12.46
CA LEU A 10 -12.04 5.02 -12.22
C LEU A 10 -10.87 6.00 -12.16
N LEU A 11 -10.93 7.05 -12.98
CA LEU A 11 -9.93 8.12 -12.98
C LEU A 11 -10.53 9.37 -12.31
N PRO A 12 -9.76 10.12 -11.52
CA PRO A 12 -10.27 11.27 -10.75
C PRO A 12 -10.90 12.37 -11.60
N ASN A 13 -10.42 12.52 -12.84
CA ASN A 13 -10.85 13.57 -13.77
C ASN A 13 -11.79 13.05 -14.87
N ALA A 14 -12.12 11.78 -14.85
CA ALA A 14 -13.09 11.19 -15.75
C ALA A 14 -14.45 11.17 -15.07
N ALA A 15 -15.50 10.93 -15.87
CA ALA A 15 -16.88 10.85 -15.41
C ALA A 15 -17.02 10.09 -14.06
N THR A 16 -18.13 10.34 -13.40
CA THR A 16 -18.48 9.74 -12.10
C THR A 16 -18.60 8.21 -12.11
N ASP A 17 -18.48 7.60 -13.28
CA ASP A 17 -18.76 6.18 -13.49
C ASP A 17 -17.49 5.37 -13.76
N TRP A 18 -17.56 4.11 -13.36
CA TRP A 18 -16.53 3.13 -13.69
C TRP A 18 -16.47 2.91 -15.21
N SER A 19 -15.25 2.65 -15.71
CA SER A 19 -15.05 2.27 -17.11
C SER A 19 -15.89 1.03 -17.49
N ALA A 20 -16.10 0.84 -18.79
CA ALA A 20 -16.51 -0.47 -19.31
C ALA A 20 -15.47 -1.55 -18.93
N VAL A 21 -15.88 -2.81 -19.02
CA VAL A 21 -14.96 -3.94 -18.81
C VAL A 21 -13.82 -3.88 -19.81
N GLU A 22 -12.60 -4.03 -19.31
CA GLU A 22 -11.38 -4.03 -20.13
C GLU A 22 -10.35 -5.01 -19.56
N THR A 23 -9.28 -5.26 -20.31
CA THR A 23 -8.17 -6.08 -19.84
C THR A 23 -7.16 -5.19 -19.10
N ILE A 24 -6.79 -5.56 -17.87
CA ILE A 24 -6.00 -4.71 -16.97
C ILE A 24 -4.61 -4.35 -17.50
N ASP A 25 -4.02 -5.22 -18.31
CA ASP A 25 -2.67 -5.06 -18.87
C ASP A 25 -2.65 -4.61 -20.35
N ASP A 26 -3.81 -4.23 -20.90
CA ASP A 26 -3.89 -3.67 -22.24
C ASP A 26 -3.12 -2.35 -22.36
N GLN A 27 -2.54 -2.13 -23.54
CA GLN A 27 -1.86 -0.89 -23.88
C GLN A 27 -2.80 0.30 -23.72
N ASN A 28 -2.25 1.43 -23.27
CA ASN A 28 -2.99 2.67 -23.03
C ASN A 28 -4.06 2.60 -21.94
N LYS A 29 -4.12 1.51 -21.19
CA LYS A 29 -4.95 1.43 -19.98
C LYS A 29 -4.19 1.93 -18.75
N PRO A 30 -4.88 2.35 -17.69
CA PRO A 30 -4.24 3.01 -16.55
C PRO A 30 -3.11 2.22 -15.93
N MET A 31 -3.28 0.91 -15.75
CA MET A 31 -2.24 0.05 -15.18
C MET A 31 -1.00 0.00 -16.09
N HIS A 32 -1.21 -0.19 -17.41
CA HIS A 32 -0.14 -0.18 -18.38
C HIS A 32 0.58 1.18 -18.38
N SER A 33 -0.17 2.26 -18.45
CA SER A 33 0.40 3.61 -18.47
C SER A 33 1.19 3.93 -17.19
N THR A 34 0.71 3.46 -16.03
CA THR A 34 1.38 3.66 -14.75
C THR A 34 2.66 2.83 -14.64
N MET A 35 2.60 1.55 -15.01
CA MET A 35 3.69 0.61 -14.72
C MET A 35 4.70 0.47 -15.86
N ASN A 36 4.32 0.71 -17.12
CA ASN A 36 5.19 0.51 -18.28
C ASN A 36 6.45 1.39 -18.25
N ILE A 37 6.37 2.57 -17.64
CA ILE A 37 7.51 3.47 -17.48
C ILE A 37 8.58 2.82 -16.59
N TYR A 38 8.19 1.96 -15.68
CA TYR A 38 9.03 1.44 -14.59
C TYR A 38 9.36 -0.04 -14.73
N ILE A 39 8.70 -0.75 -15.61
CA ILE A 39 8.83 -2.19 -15.79
C ILE A 39 9.36 -2.49 -17.18
N GLY A 40 10.19 -3.48 -17.26
CA GLY A 40 10.85 -3.88 -18.47
C GLY A 40 12.36 -3.85 -18.30
N SER A 41 13.03 -4.68 -19.04
CA SER A 41 14.41 -5.14 -18.98
C SER A 41 15.52 -4.06 -18.89
N GLN A 42 15.17 -2.82 -18.77
CA GLN A 42 16.13 -1.74 -18.74
C GLN A 42 16.03 -1.04 -17.37
N THR A 43 17.10 -1.11 -16.63
CA THR A 43 17.35 -0.22 -15.49
C THR A 43 17.11 1.22 -15.93
N LYS A 44 15.99 1.79 -15.51
CA LYS A 44 15.77 3.21 -15.73
C LYS A 44 16.63 3.96 -14.73
N PRO A 45 17.66 4.68 -15.20
CA PRO A 45 18.66 5.25 -14.31
C PRO A 45 18.07 6.27 -13.33
N ASN A 46 16.89 6.79 -13.63
CA ASN A 46 16.25 7.86 -12.87
C ASN A 46 15.14 7.38 -11.94
N THR A 47 14.92 6.08 -11.80
CA THR A 47 13.79 5.57 -11.05
C THR A 47 14.21 4.82 -9.78
N ASN A 48 13.63 5.23 -8.66
CA ASN A 48 13.70 4.50 -7.42
C ASN A 48 12.43 3.67 -7.25
N ILE A 49 12.57 2.41 -6.86
CA ILE A 49 11.45 1.48 -6.71
C ILE A 49 11.59 0.76 -5.39
N VAL A 50 10.50 0.67 -4.63
CA VAL A 50 10.39 -0.19 -3.46
C VAL A 50 9.08 -0.94 -3.55
N ALA A 51 9.12 -2.27 -3.60
CA ALA A 51 7.93 -3.11 -3.64
C ALA A 51 7.88 -4.03 -2.41
N TYR A 52 6.72 -4.11 -1.79
CA TYR A 52 6.49 -4.87 -0.58
C TYR A 52 5.20 -5.71 -0.67
N SER A 53 5.24 -6.90 -0.10
CA SER A 53 4.10 -7.84 -0.08
C SER A 53 4.37 -9.01 0.85
N ASN A 54 3.35 -9.53 1.50
CA ASN A 54 3.40 -10.83 2.16
C ASN A 54 3.21 -12.02 1.20
N TYR A 55 2.90 -11.74 -0.07
CA TYR A 55 2.86 -12.71 -1.18
C TYR A 55 3.76 -12.27 -2.34
N PRO A 56 5.09 -12.28 -2.18
CA PRO A 56 6.00 -11.88 -3.24
C PRO A 56 5.92 -12.83 -4.45
N PRO A 57 6.20 -12.35 -5.67
CA PRO A 57 6.07 -13.12 -6.91
C PRO A 57 6.83 -14.46 -6.92
N HIS A 58 7.95 -14.53 -6.24
CA HIS A 58 8.85 -15.71 -6.23
C HIS A 58 8.61 -16.67 -5.06
N PHE A 59 7.69 -16.37 -4.16
CA PHE A 59 7.37 -17.22 -3.03
C PHE A 59 6.16 -18.11 -3.32
N LYS A 60 6.15 -19.29 -2.71
CA LYS A 60 5.07 -20.27 -2.91
C LYS A 60 3.94 -20.17 -1.87
N PHE A 61 4.18 -19.43 -0.81
CA PHE A 61 3.29 -19.32 0.35
C PHE A 61 3.28 -17.91 0.91
N GLU A 62 2.27 -17.63 1.70
CA GLU A 62 2.16 -16.37 2.46
C GLU A 62 3.23 -16.30 3.53
N LEU A 63 3.84 -15.14 3.63
CA LEU A 63 4.78 -14.86 4.70
C LEU A 63 4.01 -14.29 5.89
N PRO A 64 4.33 -14.72 7.13
CA PRO A 64 3.60 -14.33 8.35
C PRO A 64 3.95 -12.91 8.81
N MET A 65 3.80 -11.94 7.91
CA MET A 65 4.11 -10.53 8.12
C MET A 65 2.89 -9.68 7.79
N SER A 66 3.05 -8.36 7.83
CA SER A 66 1.98 -7.45 7.45
C SER A 66 1.32 -7.84 6.13
N PRO A 67 -0.02 -7.86 6.05
CA PRO A 67 -0.75 -8.14 4.82
C PRO A 67 -0.66 -7.01 3.79
N GLY A 68 -0.06 -5.87 4.15
CA GLY A 68 0.12 -4.74 3.27
C GLY A 68 0.88 -5.11 2.00
N LYS A 69 0.40 -4.60 0.85
CA LYS A 69 1.02 -4.80 -0.46
C LYS A 69 1.03 -3.51 -1.23
N GLY A 70 2.15 -3.22 -1.86
CA GLY A 70 2.24 -2.01 -2.66
C GLY A 70 3.60 -1.79 -3.31
N VAL A 71 3.63 -0.72 -4.09
CA VAL A 71 4.83 -0.25 -4.78
C VAL A 71 4.95 1.25 -4.57
N ILE A 72 6.11 1.68 -4.14
CA ILE A 72 6.51 3.09 -4.14
C ILE A 72 7.47 3.29 -5.29
N MET A 73 7.18 4.24 -6.14
CA MET A 73 8.08 4.64 -7.23
C MET A 73 8.31 6.14 -7.17
N ALA A 74 9.56 6.53 -7.22
CA ALA A 74 9.97 7.93 -7.29
C ALA A 74 10.93 8.12 -8.46
N GLU A 75 10.51 8.97 -9.38
CA GLU A 75 11.29 9.48 -10.47
C GLU A 75 11.84 10.87 -10.09
N ASP A 76 12.57 11.50 -10.96
CA ASP A 76 13.18 12.79 -10.79
C ASP A 76 12.32 13.81 -10.00
N ASN A 77 12.94 14.50 -9.06
CA ASN A 77 12.53 15.74 -8.37
C ASN A 77 11.02 16.00 -8.25
N ASN A 78 10.33 15.33 -7.40
CA ASN A 78 8.92 15.53 -7.03
C ASN A 78 7.88 14.72 -7.83
N LYS A 79 8.31 13.76 -8.64
CA LYS A 79 7.39 12.89 -9.37
C LYS A 79 7.48 11.47 -8.85
N GLY A 80 6.36 10.92 -8.48
CA GLY A 80 6.27 9.54 -8.10
C GLY A 80 4.85 9.14 -7.76
N PHE A 81 4.68 7.89 -7.38
CA PHE A 81 3.39 7.37 -6.97
C PHE A 81 3.53 6.28 -5.91
N TRP A 82 2.45 6.08 -5.22
CA TRP A 82 2.22 4.93 -4.37
C TRP A 82 1.04 4.13 -4.91
N LEU A 83 1.32 2.89 -5.30
CA LEU A 83 0.33 1.91 -5.74
C LEU A 83 0.07 0.93 -4.61
N VAL A 84 -1.10 1.01 -4.00
CA VAL A 84 -1.59 0.04 -3.01
C VAL A 84 -2.43 -1.00 -3.74
N HIS A 85 -2.29 -2.27 -3.37
CA HIS A 85 -3.05 -3.33 -4.02
C HIS A 85 -3.34 -4.50 -3.08
N THR A 86 -4.27 -5.35 -3.49
CA THR A 86 -4.59 -6.61 -2.81
C THR A 86 -4.13 -7.85 -3.58
N ALA A 87 -3.59 -7.67 -4.79
CA ALA A 87 -3.14 -8.77 -5.65
C ALA A 87 -1.97 -9.55 -5.03
N LYS A 88 -2.10 -10.87 -5.02
CA LYS A 88 -1.02 -11.79 -4.63
C LYS A 88 -0.04 -11.96 -5.78
N TYR A 89 1.23 -12.22 -5.49
CA TYR A 89 2.30 -12.48 -6.47
C TYR A 89 2.50 -11.36 -7.51
N PHE A 90 2.24 -10.14 -7.12
CA PHE A 90 2.32 -8.93 -7.94
C PHE A 90 3.10 -7.82 -7.20
N PRO A 91 3.81 -6.94 -7.94
CA PRO A 91 4.24 -7.08 -9.33
C PRO A 91 5.55 -7.87 -9.47
N ASN A 92 5.72 -8.61 -10.55
CA ASN A 92 7.03 -9.14 -10.90
C ASN A 92 7.80 -8.10 -11.73
N LEU A 93 8.59 -7.28 -11.06
CA LEU A 93 9.28 -6.13 -11.66
C LEU A 93 10.43 -6.51 -12.62
N ALA A 94 10.81 -7.77 -12.66
CA ALA A 94 11.79 -8.28 -13.61
C ALA A 94 11.20 -8.61 -14.99
N LEU A 95 9.88 -8.64 -15.11
CA LEU A 95 9.18 -9.00 -16.34
C LEU A 95 8.66 -7.78 -17.10
N ALA A 96 8.33 -7.96 -18.37
CA ALA A 96 7.61 -6.95 -19.13
C ALA A 96 6.20 -6.74 -18.56
N ILE A 97 5.61 -5.55 -18.77
CA ILE A 97 4.31 -5.21 -18.18
C ILE A 97 3.21 -6.21 -18.53
N ARG A 98 3.20 -6.74 -19.75
CA ARG A 98 2.22 -7.73 -20.18
C ARG A 98 2.28 -9.04 -19.37
N ASP A 99 3.41 -9.27 -18.72
CA ASP A 99 3.66 -10.49 -17.96
C ASP A 99 3.41 -10.32 -16.46
N LEU A 100 3.11 -9.09 -15.99
CA LEU A 100 2.78 -8.81 -14.58
C LEU A 100 1.61 -9.64 -14.08
N PHE A 101 0.67 -9.94 -14.96
CA PHE A 101 -0.56 -10.68 -14.68
C PHE A 101 -0.56 -12.07 -15.32
N SER A 102 0.57 -12.54 -15.80
CA SER A 102 0.69 -13.87 -16.42
C SER A 102 0.67 -15.02 -15.41
N ASN A 103 1.00 -14.73 -14.15
CA ASN A 103 0.92 -15.74 -13.11
C ASN A 103 -0.55 -16.08 -12.84
N GLU A 104 -0.92 -17.34 -13.07
CA GLU A 104 -2.29 -17.83 -12.83
C GLU A 104 -2.77 -17.59 -11.39
N LYS A 105 -1.86 -17.54 -10.41
CA LYS A 105 -2.19 -17.27 -9.01
C LYS A 105 -2.56 -15.81 -8.78
N THR A 106 -1.97 -14.88 -9.54
CA THR A 106 -2.32 -13.46 -9.48
C THR A 106 -3.74 -13.21 -9.97
N THR A 107 -4.18 -13.97 -10.95
CA THR A 107 -5.48 -13.80 -11.59
C THR A 107 -6.60 -14.68 -11.02
N LYS A 108 -6.29 -15.56 -10.06
CA LYS A 108 -7.29 -16.44 -9.43
C LYS A 108 -8.27 -15.73 -8.52
N GLU A 109 -7.85 -14.63 -7.93
CA GLU A 109 -8.66 -13.88 -6.96
C GLU A 109 -8.92 -12.48 -7.50
N ALA A 110 -10.06 -11.91 -7.12
CA ALA A 110 -10.32 -10.50 -7.37
C ALA A 110 -9.32 -9.63 -6.62
N ALA A 111 -8.83 -8.58 -7.26
CA ALA A 111 -7.90 -7.64 -6.66
C ALA A 111 -8.34 -6.20 -6.90
N ALA A 112 -7.97 -5.33 -5.96
CA ALA A 112 -8.13 -3.89 -6.06
C ALA A 112 -6.76 -3.22 -6.17
N PHE A 113 -6.73 -2.12 -6.91
CA PHE A 113 -5.54 -1.28 -7.08
C PHE A 113 -5.92 0.17 -6.85
N LEU A 114 -5.14 0.87 -6.05
CA LEU A 114 -5.28 2.31 -5.83
C LEU A 114 -3.92 2.97 -6.08
N CYS A 115 -3.84 3.76 -7.13
CA CYS A 115 -2.63 4.50 -7.48
C CYS A 115 -2.82 5.99 -7.15
N MET A 116 -1.88 6.53 -6.40
CA MET A 116 -1.89 7.93 -5.98
C MET A 116 -0.55 8.57 -6.28
N SER A 117 -0.56 9.69 -6.99
CA SER A 117 0.64 10.45 -7.33
C SER A 117 1.04 11.39 -6.20
N TYR A 118 2.32 11.40 -5.85
CA TYR A 118 2.88 12.22 -4.79
C TYR A 118 4.28 12.73 -5.14
N SER A 119 4.68 13.82 -4.48
CA SER A 119 6.07 14.27 -4.47
C SER A 119 6.95 13.29 -3.66
N ASP A 120 8.25 13.36 -3.85
CA ASP A 120 9.24 12.56 -3.12
C ASP A 120 9.15 12.75 -1.59
N VAL A 121 8.89 13.95 -1.12
CA VAL A 121 8.70 14.25 0.31
C VAL A 121 7.51 13.48 0.89
N ASN A 122 6.40 13.48 0.17
CA ASN A 122 5.21 12.73 0.59
C ASN A 122 5.43 11.21 0.52
N LEU A 123 6.13 10.73 -0.51
CA LEU A 123 6.43 9.30 -0.63
C LEU A 123 7.37 8.82 0.48
N ARG A 124 8.32 9.63 0.93
CA ARG A 124 9.14 9.33 2.12
C ARG A 124 8.28 9.25 3.39
N ALA A 125 7.36 10.19 3.56
CA ALA A 125 6.45 10.15 4.69
C ALA A 125 5.51 8.92 4.63
N ILE A 126 5.04 8.54 3.44
CA ILE A 126 4.29 7.29 3.22
C ILE A 126 5.16 6.07 3.56
N ALA A 127 6.40 6.03 3.11
CA ALA A 127 7.34 4.96 3.43
C ALA A 127 7.52 4.80 4.94
N LYS A 128 7.61 5.91 5.69
CA LYS A 128 7.65 5.89 7.15
C LYS A 128 6.40 5.25 7.77
N ILE A 129 5.22 5.49 7.19
CA ILE A 129 3.97 4.90 7.68
C ILE A 129 3.92 3.40 7.37
N ILE A 130 4.26 3.02 6.14
CA ILE A 130 4.34 1.61 5.72
C ILE A 130 5.33 0.86 6.61
N ASP A 131 6.41 1.51 7.00
CA ASP A 131 7.41 1.01 7.90
C ASP A 131 6.84 0.52 9.24
N TYR A 132 5.84 1.20 9.79
CA TYR A 132 5.14 0.75 11.01
C TYR A 132 4.41 -0.58 10.83
N GLU A 133 3.99 -0.92 9.64
CA GLU A 133 3.36 -2.20 9.34
C GLU A 133 4.37 -3.36 9.30
N GLN A 134 5.66 -3.07 9.26
CA GLN A 134 6.74 -4.06 9.14
C GLN A 134 6.53 -5.01 7.95
N PRO A 135 6.36 -4.48 6.73
CA PRO A 135 6.13 -5.30 5.55
C PRO A 135 7.41 -5.99 5.11
N ILE A 136 7.26 -7.01 4.27
CA ILE A 136 8.40 -7.59 3.56
C ILE A 136 8.63 -6.81 2.27
N VAL A 137 9.76 -6.14 2.19
CA VAL A 137 10.25 -5.56 0.95
C VAL A 137 10.95 -6.67 0.16
N PHE A 138 10.39 -7.04 -0.97
CA PHE A 138 10.93 -8.10 -1.82
C PHE A 138 11.71 -7.58 -3.03
N PHE A 139 11.55 -6.29 -3.34
CA PHE A 139 12.29 -5.64 -4.42
C PHE A 139 12.59 -4.19 -4.04
N ALA A 140 13.83 -3.80 -4.24
CA ALA A 140 14.26 -2.42 -4.08
C ALA A 140 15.31 -2.07 -5.13
N GLN A 141 15.14 -0.94 -5.78
CA GLN A 141 16.07 -0.41 -6.78
C GLN A 141 16.35 1.04 -6.49
N LYS A 142 17.64 1.37 -6.41
CA LYS A 142 18.13 2.74 -6.28
C LYS A 142 18.35 3.34 -7.66
N SER A 143 17.90 4.56 -7.87
CA SER A 143 18.23 5.35 -9.04
C SER A 143 19.72 5.67 -9.11
N ALA A 144 20.30 5.65 -10.31
CA ALA A 144 21.68 6.06 -10.53
C ALA A 144 21.87 7.60 -10.43
N THR A 145 20.84 8.37 -10.73
CA THR A 145 20.90 9.82 -10.83
C THR A 145 20.15 10.54 -9.69
N VAL A 146 19.05 10.01 -9.22
CA VAL A 146 18.20 10.59 -8.16
C VAL A 146 18.32 9.77 -6.89
N GLN A 147 19.46 9.89 -6.23
CA GLN A 147 19.78 9.03 -5.09
C GLN A 147 19.16 9.51 -3.77
N ALA A 148 18.94 10.79 -3.60
CA ALA A 148 18.51 11.40 -2.34
C ALA A 148 17.20 10.81 -1.79
N PHE A 149 16.27 10.39 -2.65
CA PHE A 149 15.06 9.71 -2.24
C PHE A 149 15.38 8.38 -1.57
N TYR A 150 16.14 7.52 -2.26
CA TYR A 150 16.48 6.19 -1.77
C TYR A 150 17.35 6.23 -0.50
N ASP A 151 18.27 7.19 -0.43
CA ASP A 151 19.18 7.36 0.70
C ASP A 151 18.54 8.04 1.92
N SER A 152 17.28 8.44 1.81
CA SER A 152 16.54 9.00 2.95
C SER A 152 16.38 7.96 4.08
N SER A 153 16.33 8.43 5.31
CA SER A 153 16.22 7.56 6.49
C SER A 153 14.95 6.71 6.47
N GLU A 154 13.87 7.25 5.93
CA GLU A 154 12.57 6.59 5.84
C GLU A 154 12.60 5.41 4.87
N ILE A 155 13.17 5.61 3.69
CA ILE A 155 13.32 4.54 2.70
C ILE A 155 14.32 3.50 3.17
N GLN A 156 15.46 3.92 3.74
CA GLN A 156 16.46 2.98 4.24
C GLN A 156 15.94 2.11 5.37
N LYS A 157 15.13 2.65 6.28
CA LYS A 157 14.47 1.85 7.31
C LYS A 157 13.53 0.83 6.71
N LEU A 158 12.65 1.25 5.80
CA LEU A 158 11.71 0.37 5.13
C LEU A 158 12.41 -0.75 4.35
N VAL A 159 13.42 -0.42 3.55
CA VAL A 159 14.12 -1.39 2.68
C VAL A 159 14.94 -2.39 3.50
N ASN A 160 15.56 -1.95 4.57
CA ASN A 160 16.43 -2.80 5.37
C ASN A 160 15.68 -3.53 6.50
N GLY A 161 14.40 -3.28 6.70
CA GLY A 161 13.60 -3.93 7.74
C GLY A 161 14.13 -3.67 9.15
N LEU A 162 14.70 -2.48 9.39
CA LEU A 162 15.41 -2.16 10.62
C LEU A 162 14.49 -1.75 11.78
N HIS A 163 13.19 -2.02 11.66
CA HIS A 163 12.24 -1.56 12.66
C HIS A 163 12.32 -2.38 13.93
N LYS A 164 12.58 -1.68 14.98
CA LYS A 164 12.33 -2.15 16.34
C LYS A 164 11.27 -1.23 16.96
N TYR A 165 10.05 -1.32 16.45
CA TYR A 165 8.95 -0.67 17.16
C TYR A 165 8.71 -1.40 18.46
N GLN A 166 9.16 -0.82 19.53
CA GLN A 166 8.76 -1.22 20.87
C GLN A 166 7.41 -0.57 21.13
N PRO A 167 6.35 -1.32 21.39
CA PRO A 167 5.13 -0.72 21.89
C PRO A 167 5.47 -0.11 23.22
N THR A 168 5.51 1.22 23.30
CA THR A 168 5.53 1.85 24.59
C THR A 168 4.14 1.72 25.21
N ALA A 169 4.10 1.46 26.48
CA ALA A 169 2.86 1.37 27.25
C ALA A 169 2.11 2.71 27.33
N SER A 170 2.69 3.78 26.80
CA SER A 170 2.07 5.10 26.78
C SER A 170 1.07 5.20 25.64
N ALA A 171 -0.10 5.73 25.94
CA ALA A 171 -1.16 6.04 24.99
C ALA A 171 -0.77 7.10 23.92
N SER A 172 0.50 7.45 23.82
CA SER A 172 1.04 8.48 22.93
C SER A 172 1.30 7.99 21.50
N GLY A 173 1.04 6.73 21.17
CA GLY A 173 1.01 6.30 19.80
C GLY A 173 2.32 5.83 19.21
N ASP A 174 3.25 5.42 20.02
CA ASP A 174 4.40 4.69 19.52
C ASP A 174 3.92 3.37 18.90
N GLY A 175 4.26 3.15 17.67
CA GLY A 175 3.75 2.04 16.86
C GLY A 175 2.60 2.43 15.93
N ILE A 176 2.15 3.69 15.94
CA ILE A 176 1.19 4.22 14.95
C ILE A 176 1.77 5.46 14.28
N ALA A 177 1.69 5.50 12.96
CA ALA A 177 1.99 6.66 12.16
C ALA A 177 0.75 7.21 11.48
N THR A 178 0.70 8.53 11.31
CA THR A 178 -0.35 9.21 10.55
C THR A 178 0.27 10.15 9.55
N LEU A 179 -0.30 10.23 8.37
CA LEU A 179 0.08 11.18 7.34
C LEU A 179 -1.15 11.85 6.79
N THR A 180 -1.06 13.15 6.59
CA THR A 180 -2.02 13.91 5.80
C THR A 180 -1.27 14.43 4.57
N PRO A 181 -1.33 13.73 3.43
CA PRO A 181 -0.71 14.21 2.20
C PRO A 181 -1.43 15.45 1.67
N PRO A 182 -0.85 16.15 0.71
CA PRO A 182 -1.53 17.25 0.04
C PRO A 182 -2.91 16.77 -0.49
N GLY A 183 -3.97 17.43 -0.04
CA GLY A 183 -5.33 17.00 -0.32
C GLY A 183 -6.05 16.47 0.91
N THR A 184 -6.95 15.52 0.71
CA THR A 184 -7.89 15.03 1.74
C THR A 184 -7.62 13.62 2.25
N VAL A 185 -6.57 12.96 1.77
CA VAL A 185 -6.25 11.58 2.14
C VAL A 185 -5.49 11.56 3.46
N LYS A 186 -5.95 10.74 4.39
CA LYS A 186 -5.25 10.44 5.63
C LYS A 186 -4.92 8.95 5.65
N ILE A 187 -3.69 8.64 5.99
CA ILE A 187 -3.17 7.28 6.03
C ILE A 187 -2.85 6.94 7.49
N PHE A 188 -3.25 5.76 7.91
CA PHE A 188 -3.03 5.26 9.26
C PHE A 188 -2.42 3.86 9.17
N ALA A 189 -1.45 3.60 10.00
CA ALA A 189 -0.84 2.28 10.14
C ALA A 189 -0.52 1.98 11.60
N SER A 190 -0.46 0.72 11.94
CA SER A 190 -0.02 0.24 13.26
C SER A 190 0.97 -0.89 13.11
N ALA A 191 1.84 -1.06 14.09
CA ALA A 191 2.73 -2.21 14.14
C ALA A 191 1.91 -3.51 14.28
N PRO A 192 2.24 -4.57 13.54
CA PRO A 192 1.49 -5.83 13.58
C PRO A 192 1.67 -6.58 14.90
N VAL A 193 2.80 -6.39 15.56
CA VAL A 193 3.14 -7.02 16.83
C VAL A 193 3.37 -5.95 17.89
N GLY A 194 2.72 -6.13 19.03
CA GLY A 194 2.90 -5.26 20.19
C GLY A 194 1.99 -4.04 20.25
N TYR A 195 1.24 -3.72 19.20
CA TYR A 195 0.18 -2.75 19.29
C TYR A 195 -1.10 -3.43 19.78
N SER A 196 -1.37 -3.30 21.06
CA SER A 196 -2.53 -3.96 21.73
C SER A 196 -3.81 -3.12 21.72
N SER A 197 -3.75 -1.92 21.17
CA SER A 197 -4.87 -0.99 21.19
C SER A 197 -5.67 -1.03 19.89
N ASP A 198 -6.98 -0.74 19.97
CA ASP A 198 -7.83 -0.56 18.81
C ASP A 198 -7.45 0.74 18.08
N ILE A 199 -6.94 0.60 16.85
CA ILE A 199 -6.54 1.73 16.00
C ILE A 199 -7.71 2.65 15.66
N TYR A 200 -8.91 2.10 15.46
CA TYR A 200 -10.09 2.90 15.12
C TYR A 200 -10.48 3.80 16.28
N LEU A 201 -10.62 3.21 17.47
CA LEU A 201 -11.06 3.93 18.67
C LEU A 201 -9.99 4.90 19.18
N ASN A 202 -8.75 4.43 19.23
CA ASN A 202 -7.69 5.20 19.90
C ASN A 202 -7.04 6.25 19.01
N TYR A 203 -7.15 6.10 17.68
CA TYR A 203 -6.49 7.00 16.73
C TYR A 203 -7.43 7.59 15.69
N ILE A 204 -8.04 6.77 14.86
CA ILE A 204 -8.77 7.24 13.69
C ILE A 204 -9.93 8.13 14.08
N VAL A 205 -10.76 7.69 15.05
CA VAL A 205 -11.90 8.47 15.55
C VAL A 205 -11.45 9.81 16.11
N LYS A 206 -10.37 9.83 16.89
CA LYS A 206 -9.87 11.06 17.54
C LYS A 206 -9.34 12.08 16.54
N ILE A 207 -8.62 11.61 15.52
CA ILE A 207 -8.01 12.46 14.50
C ILE A 207 -9.06 12.93 13.49
N MET A 208 -9.94 12.03 13.05
CA MET A 208 -10.99 12.35 12.08
C MET A 208 -12.18 13.08 12.68
N LYS A 209 -12.36 13.01 14.00
CA LYS A 209 -13.51 13.58 14.74
C LYS A 209 -14.85 13.13 14.15
N LYS A 210 -14.93 11.85 13.76
CA LYS A 210 -16.12 11.24 13.14
C LYS A 210 -16.36 9.86 13.72
N SER A 211 -17.62 9.46 13.78
CA SER A 211 -17.99 8.06 14.03
C SER A 211 -17.72 7.20 12.81
N PHE A 212 -17.42 5.94 13.03
CA PHE A 212 -17.12 4.99 11.95
C PHE A 212 -17.94 3.72 12.09
N GLN A 213 -18.31 3.17 10.95
CA GLN A 213 -18.70 1.78 10.80
C GLN A 213 -17.51 1.04 10.21
N VAL A 214 -17.11 -0.03 10.86
CA VAL A 214 -15.92 -0.82 10.46
C VAL A 214 -16.38 -2.22 10.12
N TYR A 215 -16.07 -2.66 8.90
CA TYR A 215 -16.26 -4.04 8.51
C TYR A 215 -14.98 -4.83 8.78
N THR A 216 -15.05 -5.81 9.66
CA THR A 216 -13.96 -6.74 9.92
C THR A 216 -14.43 -8.16 9.61
N PRO A 217 -13.89 -8.80 8.55
CA PRO A 217 -14.16 -10.19 8.31
C PRO A 217 -13.57 -11.01 9.46
N GLY A 218 -14.38 -11.60 10.26
CA GLY A 218 -13.93 -12.36 11.42
C GLY A 218 -15.02 -13.25 12.00
N THR A 219 -14.62 -14.14 12.88
CA THR A 219 -15.55 -14.91 13.71
C THR A 219 -16.08 -14.01 14.83
N THR A 220 -17.20 -14.40 15.43
CA THR A 220 -17.81 -13.68 16.57
C THR A 220 -16.85 -13.42 17.74
N THR A 221 -15.76 -14.17 17.82
CA THR A 221 -14.73 -14.03 18.86
C THR A 221 -13.63 -13.02 18.49
N THR A 222 -13.47 -12.69 17.22
CA THR A 222 -12.41 -11.80 16.71
C THR A 222 -12.93 -10.44 16.24
N VAL A 223 -14.23 -10.24 16.26
CA VAL A 223 -14.85 -8.97 15.87
C VAL A 223 -14.56 -7.90 16.91
N LEU A 224 -14.11 -6.74 16.42
CA LEU A 224 -13.95 -5.56 17.28
C LEU A 224 -15.29 -5.21 17.95
N ARG A 225 -15.26 -4.98 19.23
CA ARG A 225 -16.47 -4.60 19.97
C ARG A 225 -16.86 -3.17 19.66
N ARG A 226 -18.16 -2.89 19.66
CA ARG A 226 -18.65 -1.51 19.62
C ARG A 226 -18.04 -0.71 20.77
N SER A 227 -17.49 0.43 20.46
CA SER A 227 -16.82 1.29 21.42
C SER A 227 -17.11 2.77 21.15
N CYS A 228 -16.94 3.60 22.18
CA CYS A 228 -17.22 5.03 22.11
C CYS A 228 -16.05 5.84 22.68
N VAL A 229 -15.82 7.03 22.10
CA VAL A 229 -14.96 8.09 22.65
C VAL A 229 -15.78 9.36 22.75
N GLY A 230 -16.27 9.69 23.93
CA GLY A 230 -17.25 10.74 24.10
C GLY A 230 -18.54 10.43 23.31
N THR A 231 -18.93 11.34 22.42
CA THR A 231 -20.09 11.17 21.53
C THR A 231 -19.79 10.40 20.25
N LEU A 232 -18.51 10.13 19.97
CA LEU A 232 -18.07 9.44 18.75
C LEU A 232 -18.10 7.92 18.96
N LYS A 233 -18.49 7.19 17.92
CA LYS A 233 -18.71 5.74 17.96
C LYS A 233 -17.88 5.02 16.93
N VAL A 234 -17.41 3.84 17.28
CA VAL A 234 -16.92 2.81 16.36
C VAL A 234 -17.88 1.63 16.44
N GLU A 235 -18.53 1.34 15.35
CA GLU A 235 -19.51 0.25 15.25
C GLU A 235 -18.99 -0.79 14.28
N ASN A 236 -18.99 -2.05 14.69
CA ASN A 236 -18.71 -3.15 13.78
C ASN A 236 -19.96 -3.49 12.97
N VAL A 237 -19.74 -3.63 11.67
CA VAL A 237 -20.71 -4.20 10.74
C VAL A 237 -20.28 -5.64 10.49
N LEU A 238 -21.13 -6.57 10.84
CA LEU A 238 -20.96 -8.02 10.61
C LEU A 238 -21.47 -8.39 9.22
#